data_e32a797e1dd3c1f24cf75dede012f188
#
_entry.id   e32a797e1dd3c1f24cf75dede012f188
#
_cell.length_a   1.000
_cell.length_b   1.000
_cell.length_c   1.000
_cell.angle_alpha   90.00
_cell.angle_beta   90.00
_cell.angle_gamma   90.00
#
_symmetry.space_group_name_H-M   'P 1'
#
loop_
_entity.id
_entity.type
_entity.pdbx_description
1 polymer ?
#
loop_
_entity_poly.entity_id
_entity_poly.type
_entity_poly.pdbx_seq_one_letter_code
_entity_poly.pdbx_strand_id
1 'polypeptide(L)'
;MAGDPSEYFMEALGHVLITMVSMSPCTAQAKDMPEFKGEALNVRIEYSGKHSGELGLIMERPLASLIAARILGLENGNDVFDDMIDDAMRELINVVCGHFLTLMYGYTPVFKISIPEVFRINGAACTMLLSNPNICTFIVDGFPLLGQVRIR
;
A
#
# COMPACT_ATOMS: atom_id res chain seq x y z
N MET A 1 -20.17 -15.45 2.43
CA MET A 1 -19.94 -14.72 1.18
C MET A 1 -18.85 -13.67 1.38
N ALA A 2 -17.91 -13.61 0.49
CA ALA A 2 -16.85 -12.62 0.58
C ALA A 2 -17.43 -11.21 0.33
N GLY A 3 -16.98 -10.23 1.11
CA GLY A 3 -17.30 -8.82 0.86
C GLY A 3 -16.50 -8.26 -0.31
N ASP A 4 -16.57 -6.95 -0.48
CA ASP A 4 -15.81 -6.25 -1.52
C ASP A 4 -14.31 -6.37 -1.21
N PRO A 5 -13.50 -6.87 -2.16
CA PRO A 5 -12.04 -6.96 -1.97
C PRO A 5 -11.41 -5.63 -1.55
N SER A 6 -11.89 -4.51 -2.06
CA SER A 6 -11.37 -3.19 -1.69
C SER A 6 -11.59 -2.90 -0.21
N GLU A 7 -12.73 -3.29 0.35
CA GLU A 7 -12.99 -3.09 1.79
C GLU A 7 -12.03 -3.90 2.65
N TYR A 8 -11.77 -5.14 2.29
CA TYR A 8 -10.80 -5.98 2.99
C TYR A 8 -9.38 -5.43 2.88
N PHE A 9 -9.04 -4.90 1.71
CA PHE A 9 -7.73 -4.26 1.53
C PHE A 9 -7.60 -3.02 2.40
N MET A 10 -8.63 -2.18 2.43
CA MET A 10 -8.65 -0.99 3.28
C MET A 10 -8.50 -1.35 4.75
N GLU A 11 -9.20 -2.39 5.20
CA GLU A 11 -9.09 -2.87 6.58
C GLU A 11 -7.69 -3.41 6.89
N ALA A 12 -7.13 -4.22 5.99
CA ALA A 12 -5.79 -4.76 6.15
C ALA A 12 -4.74 -3.65 6.21
N LEU A 13 -4.81 -2.71 5.27
CA LEU A 13 -3.86 -1.59 5.21
C LEU A 13 -3.96 -0.72 6.47
N GLY A 14 -5.18 -0.38 6.90
CA GLY A 14 -5.40 0.41 8.10
C GLY A 14 -4.82 -0.25 9.33
N HIS A 15 -5.09 -1.53 9.51
CA HIS A 15 -4.58 -2.30 10.64
C HIS A 15 -3.04 -2.33 10.65
N VAL A 16 -2.43 -2.60 9.51
CA VAL A 16 -0.96 -2.68 9.40
C VAL A 16 -0.31 -1.32 9.65
N LEU A 17 -0.85 -0.25 9.07
CA LEU A 17 -0.30 1.09 9.31
C LEU A 17 -0.38 1.50 10.78
N ILE A 18 -1.49 1.18 11.45
CA ILE A 18 -1.65 1.49 12.88
C ILE A 18 -0.67 0.67 13.71
N THR A 19 -0.61 -0.65 13.50
CA THR A 19 0.17 -1.54 14.35
C THR A 19 1.66 -1.51 14.05
N MET A 20 2.05 -1.31 12.80
CA MET A 20 3.44 -1.38 12.38
C MET A 20 4.16 -0.03 12.47
N VAL A 21 3.47 1.07 12.14
CA VAL A 21 4.09 2.40 12.04
C VAL A 21 3.35 3.49 12.80
N SER A 22 2.30 3.16 13.53
CA SER A 22 1.50 4.10 14.33
C SER A 22 0.92 5.25 13.48
N MET A 23 0.51 4.95 12.25
CA MET A 23 -0.15 5.90 11.36
C MET A 23 -1.59 5.48 11.11
N SER A 24 -2.53 6.43 11.19
CA SER A 24 -3.95 6.17 10.92
C SER A 24 -4.32 6.74 9.55
N PRO A 25 -4.65 5.88 8.57
CA PRO A 25 -5.12 6.37 7.29
C PRO A 25 -6.57 6.87 7.41
N CYS A 26 -6.86 7.97 6.71
CA CYS A 26 -8.21 8.46 6.56
C CYS A 26 -8.66 8.20 5.13
N THR A 27 -9.85 7.61 4.96
CA THR A 27 -10.42 7.47 3.62
C THR A 27 -10.79 8.85 3.08
N ALA A 28 -10.60 9.04 1.77
CA ALA A 28 -10.93 10.30 1.12
C ALA A 28 -11.52 10.02 -0.26
N GLN A 29 -12.37 10.91 -0.73
CA GLN A 29 -12.85 10.84 -2.10
C GLN A 29 -11.75 11.33 -3.06
N ALA A 30 -11.77 10.84 -4.29
CA ALA A 30 -10.75 11.21 -5.27
C ALA A 30 -10.61 12.73 -5.43
N LYS A 31 -11.73 13.46 -5.40
CA LYS A 31 -11.76 14.93 -5.52
C LYS A 31 -11.08 15.66 -4.37
N ASP A 32 -10.97 15.01 -3.20
CA ASP A 32 -10.42 15.59 -1.98
C ASP A 32 -8.98 15.16 -1.72
N MET A 33 -8.39 14.36 -2.62
CA MET A 33 -7.03 13.88 -2.48
C MET A 33 -6.02 14.99 -2.70
N PRO A 34 -4.98 15.08 -1.85
CA PRO A 34 -3.85 15.95 -2.14
C PRO A 34 -3.23 15.58 -3.48
N GLU A 35 -2.71 16.59 -4.18
CA GLU A 35 -2.03 16.37 -5.44
C GLU A 35 -0.71 15.64 -5.24
N PHE A 36 -0.42 14.68 -6.13
CA PHE A 36 0.88 14.02 -6.16
C PHE A 36 1.91 14.97 -6.77
N LYS A 37 3.01 15.20 -6.06
CA LYS A 37 4.07 16.11 -6.45
C LYS A 37 5.39 15.34 -6.54
N GLY A 38 6.07 15.41 -7.66
CA GLY A 38 7.37 14.79 -7.81
C GLY A 38 7.33 13.28 -7.94
N GLU A 39 8.35 12.61 -7.41
CA GLU A 39 8.51 11.16 -7.53
C GLU A 39 7.59 10.40 -6.58
N ALA A 40 6.97 9.36 -7.10
CA ALA A 40 6.18 8.43 -6.30
C ALA A 40 6.73 7.01 -6.45
N LEU A 41 6.38 6.16 -5.49
CA LEU A 41 6.71 4.74 -5.52
C LEU A 41 5.44 3.94 -5.77
N ASN A 42 5.55 2.96 -6.67
CA ASN A 42 4.51 1.97 -6.91
C ASN A 42 5.02 0.63 -6.39
N VAL A 43 4.37 0.10 -5.38
CA VAL A 43 4.77 -1.14 -4.70
C VAL A 43 3.74 -2.21 -5.03
N ARG A 44 4.18 -3.35 -5.54
CA ARG A 44 3.29 -4.42 -6.00
C ARG A 44 3.67 -5.77 -5.44
N ILE A 45 2.65 -6.61 -5.20
CA ILE A 45 2.82 -7.99 -4.80
C ILE A 45 1.73 -8.84 -5.44
N GLU A 46 2.05 -10.06 -5.83
CA GLU A 46 1.10 -11.00 -6.42
C GLU A 46 0.95 -12.22 -5.51
N TYR A 47 -0.25 -12.78 -5.50
CA TYR A 47 -0.52 -14.04 -4.84
C TYR A 47 -1.18 -15.01 -5.80
N SER A 48 -0.93 -16.31 -5.61
CA SER A 48 -1.51 -17.36 -6.44
C SER A 48 -1.75 -18.62 -5.62
N GLY A 49 -2.60 -19.48 -6.15
CA GLY A 49 -3.02 -20.73 -5.53
C GLY A 49 -4.44 -21.03 -5.95
N LYS A 50 -5.28 -21.39 -5.00
CA LYS A 50 -6.71 -21.60 -5.26
C LYS A 50 -7.37 -20.31 -5.77
N HIS A 51 -6.88 -19.18 -5.28
CA HIS A 51 -7.27 -17.84 -5.74
C HIS A 51 -6.02 -17.09 -6.13
N SER A 52 -6.14 -16.12 -7.01
CA SER A 52 -4.99 -15.31 -7.42
C SER A 52 -5.37 -13.85 -7.59
N GLY A 53 -4.39 -12.99 -7.48
CA GLY A 53 -4.58 -11.56 -7.61
C GLY A 53 -3.31 -10.76 -7.37
N GLU A 54 -3.48 -9.45 -7.35
CA GLU A 54 -2.39 -8.49 -7.19
C GLU A 54 -2.83 -7.37 -6.27
N LEU A 55 -1.95 -6.95 -5.39
CA LEU A 55 -2.14 -5.77 -4.53
C LEU A 55 -1.06 -4.74 -4.85
N GLY A 56 -1.43 -3.47 -4.78
CA GLY A 56 -0.50 -2.38 -5.02
C GLY A 56 -0.73 -1.20 -4.09
N LEU A 57 0.34 -0.48 -3.80
CA LEU A 57 0.33 0.78 -3.08
C LEU A 57 1.10 1.80 -3.89
N ILE A 58 0.58 3.03 -3.93
CA ILE A 58 1.25 4.15 -4.59
C ILE A 58 1.31 5.29 -3.61
N MET A 59 2.51 5.80 -3.35
CA MET A 59 2.72 6.92 -2.44
C MET A 59 3.93 7.72 -2.86
N GLU A 60 3.94 8.98 -2.47
CA GLU A 60 5.10 9.84 -2.70
C GLU A 60 6.28 9.44 -1.80
N ARG A 61 7.49 9.74 -2.27
CA ARG A 61 8.71 9.42 -1.53
C ARG A 61 8.72 9.94 -0.10
N PRO A 62 8.25 11.16 0.21
CA PRO A 62 8.23 11.64 1.60
C PRO A 62 7.43 10.74 2.54
N LEU A 63 6.26 10.24 2.12
CA LEU A 63 5.49 9.31 2.95
C LEU A 63 6.21 7.97 3.10
N ALA A 64 6.74 7.43 2.01
CA ALA A 64 7.50 6.18 2.05
C ALA A 64 8.72 6.29 2.97
N SER A 65 9.39 7.43 2.96
CA SER A 65 10.52 7.72 3.83
C SER A 65 10.13 7.76 5.31
N LEU A 66 8.98 8.38 5.63
CA LEU A 66 8.47 8.39 7.01
C LEU A 66 8.09 6.99 7.49
N ILE A 67 7.43 6.21 6.65
CA ILE A 67 7.06 4.83 6.99
C ILE A 67 8.33 4.00 7.22
N ALA A 68 9.31 4.11 6.33
CA ALA A 68 10.58 3.41 6.45
C ALA A 68 11.32 3.78 7.74
N ALA A 69 11.35 5.07 8.08
CA ALA A 69 11.98 5.53 9.32
C ALA A 69 11.34 4.88 10.55
N ARG A 70 10.02 4.78 10.57
CA ARG A 70 9.32 4.15 11.69
C ARG A 70 9.54 2.64 11.77
N ILE A 71 9.59 1.97 10.62
CA ILE A 71 9.93 0.55 10.58
C ILE A 71 11.35 0.31 11.12
N LEU A 72 12.28 1.19 10.78
CA LEU A 72 13.69 1.09 11.20
C LEU A 72 13.97 1.65 12.58
N GLY A 73 12.99 2.30 13.23
CA GLY A 73 13.18 2.93 14.54
C GLY A 73 13.97 4.23 14.49
N LEU A 74 14.00 4.92 13.36
CA LEU A 74 14.64 6.21 13.20
C LEU A 74 13.68 7.34 13.55
N GLU A 75 14.21 8.49 13.99
CA GLU A 75 13.38 9.62 14.42
C GLU A 75 12.65 10.31 13.27
N ASN A 76 13.30 10.37 12.10
CA ASN A 76 12.72 11.06 10.95
C ASN A 76 13.19 10.40 9.65
N GLY A 77 12.55 10.78 8.54
CA GLY A 77 12.83 10.21 7.23
C GLY A 77 14.08 10.75 6.53
N ASN A 78 14.77 11.74 7.10
CA ASN A 78 15.92 12.36 6.46
C ASN A 78 17.14 11.44 6.38
N ASP A 79 17.25 10.48 7.28
CA ASP A 79 18.36 9.55 7.37
C ASP A 79 18.09 8.23 6.63
N VAL A 80 17.03 8.18 5.81
CA VAL A 80 16.63 6.96 5.12
C VAL A 80 17.03 7.04 3.65
N PHE A 81 17.84 6.08 3.22
CA PHE A 81 18.32 5.98 1.84
C PHE A 81 17.35 5.15 0.98
N ASP A 82 17.50 5.26 -0.34
CA ASP A 82 16.56 4.64 -1.29
C ASP A 82 16.45 3.12 -1.13
N ASP A 83 17.54 2.41 -0.90
CA ASP A 83 17.51 0.97 -0.68
C ASP A 83 16.77 0.58 0.60
N MET A 84 16.90 1.38 1.65
CA MET A 84 16.16 1.20 2.91
C MET A 84 14.66 1.44 2.70
N ILE A 85 14.31 2.45 1.92
CA ILE A 85 12.91 2.73 1.58
C ILE A 85 12.32 1.55 0.81
N ASP A 86 13.03 1.04 -0.18
CA ASP A 86 12.56 -0.09 -0.99
C ASP A 86 12.33 -1.33 -0.13
N ASP A 87 13.25 -1.65 0.76
CA ASP A 87 13.12 -2.80 1.66
C ASP A 87 11.94 -2.62 2.61
N ALA A 88 11.75 -1.42 3.14
CA ALA A 88 10.62 -1.12 4.02
C ALA A 88 9.29 -1.23 3.28
N MET A 89 9.23 -0.77 2.03
CA MET A 89 8.02 -0.88 1.21
C MET A 89 7.69 -2.34 0.88
N ARG A 90 8.70 -3.16 0.61
CA ARG A 90 8.50 -4.61 0.40
C ARG A 90 7.95 -5.27 1.65
N GLU A 91 8.50 -4.93 2.81
CA GLU A 91 8.02 -5.45 4.10
C GLU A 91 6.58 -5.03 4.35
N LEU A 92 6.27 -3.75 4.13
CA LEU A 92 4.93 -3.21 4.33
C LEU A 92 3.89 -3.97 3.50
N ILE A 93 4.12 -4.08 2.18
CA ILE A 93 3.12 -4.71 1.31
C ILE A 93 3.02 -6.22 1.56
N ASN A 94 4.12 -6.85 1.97
CA ASN A 94 4.11 -8.25 2.33
C ASN A 94 3.20 -8.52 3.54
N VAL A 95 3.31 -7.68 4.58
CA VAL A 95 2.46 -7.78 5.77
C VAL A 95 1.01 -7.46 5.43
N VAL A 96 0.77 -6.42 4.64
CA VAL A 96 -0.59 -6.07 4.18
C VAL A 96 -1.21 -7.23 3.39
N CYS A 97 -0.44 -7.84 2.50
CA CYS A 97 -0.91 -8.98 1.71
C CYS A 97 -1.33 -10.15 2.61
N GLY A 98 -0.53 -10.49 3.61
CA GLY A 98 -0.88 -11.55 4.55
C GLY A 98 -2.21 -11.28 5.26
N HIS A 99 -2.40 -10.09 5.76
CA HIS A 99 -3.66 -9.70 6.40
C HIS A 99 -4.84 -9.72 5.42
N PHE A 100 -4.63 -9.20 4.22
CA PHE A 100 -5.67 -9.20 3.18
C PHE A 100 -6.12 -10.62 2.83
N LEU A 101 -5.18 -11.54 2.63
CA LEU A 101 -5.50 -12.92 2.28
C LEU A 101 -6.30 -13.62 3.38
N THR A 102 -5.96 -13.35 4.64
CA THR A 102 -6.68 -13.90 5.77
C THR A 102 -8.11 -13.35 5.85
N LEU A 103 -8.28 -12.04 5.67
CA LEU A 103 -9.62 -11.42 5.68
C LEU A 103 -10.47 -11.88 4.50
N MET A 104 -9.87 -12.00 3.33
CA MET A 104 -10.60 -12.32 2.11
C MET A 104 -10.94 -13.80 1.99
N TYR A 105 -10.01 -14.68 2.34
CA TYR A 105 -10.10 -16.12 2.06
C TYR A 105 -10.03 -17.03 3.29
N GLY A 106 -9.77 -16.46 4.47
CA GLY A 106 -9.63 -17.25 5.71
C GLY A 106 -8.23 -17.85 5.84
N TYR A 107 -8.07 -18.74 6.82
CA TYR A 107 -6.78 -19.34 7.16
C TYR A 107 -6.48 -20.65 6.41
N THR A 108 -7.50 -21.28 5.84
CA THR A 108 -7.33 -22.62 5.26
C THR A 108 -6.57 -22.63 3.94
N PRO A 109 -6.84 -21.72 2.97
CA PRO A 109 -6.11 -21.77 1.71
C PRO A 109 -4.64 -21.42 1.88
N VAL A 110 -3.80 -22.12 1.12
CA VAL A 110 -2.35 -21.85 1.07
C VAL A 110 -2.07 -21.06 -0.21
N PHE A 111 -1.31 -19.99 -0.08
CA PHE A 111 -0.97 -19.10 -1.18
C PHE A 111 0.52 -19.06 -1.42
N LYS A 112 0.89 -18.96 -2.69
CA LYS A 112 2.23 -18.58 -3.09
C LYS A 112 2.26 -17.08 -3.29
N ILE A 113 3.19 -16.40 -2.63
CA ILE A 113 3.29 -14.94 -2.67
C ILE A 113 4.59 -14.58 -3.38
N SER A 114 4.50 -13.66 -4.34
CA SER A 114 5.67 -13.20 -5.09
C SER A 114 6.61 -12.36 -4.22
N ILE A 115 7.82 -12.17 -4.71
CA ILE A 115 8.72 -11.15 -4.15
C ILE A 115 8.13 -9.79 -4.54
N PRO A 116 7.89 -8.88 -3.57
CA PRO A 116 7.36 -7.56 -3.91
C PRO A 116 8.30 -6.77 -4.80
N GLU A 117 7.73 -5.98 -5.70
CA GLU A 117 8.46 -5.10 -6.60
C GLU A 117 8.18 -3.65 -6.25
N VAL A 118 9.20 -2.80 -6.36
CA VAL A 118 9.10 -1.37 -6.11
C VAL A 118 9.54 -0.63 -7.37
N PHE A 119 8.66 0.23 -7.90
CA PHE A 119 8.93 1.02 -9.10
C PHE A 119 8.89 2.50 -8.75
N ARG A 120 9.75 3.29 -9.40
CA ARG A 120 9.68 4.75 -9.35
C ARG A 120 8.81 5.22 -10.50
N ILE A 121 7.85 6.08 -10.19
CA ILE A 121 6.95 6.66 -11.19
C ILE A 121 6.84 8.17 -10.99
N ASN A 122 6.42 8.86 -12.04
CA ASN A 122 6.16 10.29 -11.96
C ASN A 122 4.82 10.53 -11.23
N GLY A 123 4.81 11.38 -10.22
CA GLY A 123 3.60 11.69 -9.46
C GLY A 123 2.48 12.23 -10.33
N ALA A 124 2.78 12.98 -11.38
CA ALA A 124 1.76 13.50 -12.30
C ALA A 124 0.97 12.37 -12.97
N ALA A 125 1.58 11.22 -13.24
CA ALA A 125 0.88 10.06 -13.80
C ALA A 125 -0.14 9.45 -12.84
N CYS A 126 0.02 9.67 -11.54
CA CYS A 126 -0.89 9.14 -10.52
C CYS A 126 -2.27 9.79 -10.57
N THR A 127 -2.36 11.02 -11.08
CA THR A 127 -3.64 11.73 -11.18
C THR A 127 -4.64 10.97 -12.06
N MET A 128 -4.16 10.31 -13.10
CA MET A 128 -5.00 9.53 -14.00
C MET A 128 -5.60 8.31 -13.31
N LEU A 129 -4.93 7.78 -12.29
CA LEU A 129 -5.40 6.61 -11.56
C LEU A 129 -6.62 6.92 -10.67
N LEU A 130 -6.81 8.18 -10.29
CA LEU A 130 -7.92 8.58 -9.43
C LEU A 130 -9.30 8.38 -10.08
N SER A 131 -9.36 8.28 -11.41
CA SER A 131 -10.60 7.98 -12.12
C SER A 131 -10.92 6.48 -12.18
N ASN A 132 -9.99 5.63 -11.80
CA ASN A 132 -10.19 4.18 -11.81
C ASN A 132 -11.03 3.76 -10.59
N PRO A 133 -12.20 3.10 -10.79
CA PRO A 133 -13.07 2.72 -9.67
C PRO A 133 -12.47 1.66 -8.75
N ASN A 134 -11.40 0.97 -9.18
CA ASN A 134 -10.72 -0.05 -8.37
C ASN A 134 -9.62 0.52 -7.49
N ILE A 135 -9.42 1.83 -7.51
CA ILE A 135 -8.43 2.51 -6.68
C ILE A 135 -9.06 2.93 -5.35
N CYS A 136 -8.42 2.54 -4.26
CA CYS A 136 -8.76 3.01 -2.91
C CYS A 136 -7.93 4.27 -2.62
N THR A 137 -8.57 5.29 -2.07
CA THR A 137 -7.93 6.57 -1.82
C THR A 137 -7.89 6.89 -0.33
N PHE A 138 -6.70 7.22 0.16
CA PHE A 138 -6.44 7.53 1.57
C PHE A 138 -5.59 8.77 1.69
N ILE A 139 -5.68 9.40 2.84
CA ILE A 139 -4.74 10.44 3.27
C ILE A 139 -4.07 9.92 4.54
N VAL A 140 -2.75 9.89 4.53
CA VAL A 140 -1.92 9.43 5.66
C VAL A 140 -0.92 10.53 5.98
N ASP A 141 -1.02 11.09 7.18
CA ASP A 141 -0.12 12.17 7.62
C ASP A 141 -0.12 13.36 6.63
N GLY A 142 -1.26 13.65 6.02
CA GLY A 142 -1.40 14.72 5.03
C GLY A 142 -0.96 14.34 3.61
N PHE A 143 -0.43 13.13 3.40
CA PHE A 143 0.02 12.66 2.09
C PHE A 143 -1.01 11.75 1.43
N PRO A 144 -1.14 11.80 0.09
CA PRO A 144 -2.00 10.87 -0.60
C PRO A 144 -1.40 9.46 -0.62
N LEU A 145 -2.26 8.47 -0.46
CA LEU A 145 -1.90 7.06 -0.59
C LEU A 145 -2.97 6.38 -1.42
N LEU A 146 -2.57 5.72 -2.50
CA LEU A 146 -3.47 4.95 -3.34
C LEU A 146 -3.25 3.47 -3.12
N GLY A 147 -4.36 2.72 -3.00
CA GLY A 147 -4.33 1.27 -2.93
C GLY A 147 -5.03 0.67 -4.15
N GLN A 148 -4.51 -0.44 -4.63
CA GLN A 148 -5.06 -1.12 -5.79
C GLN A 148 -5.22 -2.61 -5.51
N VAL A 149 -6.39 -3.16 -5.84
CA VAL A 149 -6.68 -4.58 -5.71
C VAL A 149 -7.14 -5.08 -7.07
N ARG A 150 -6.50 -6.13 -7.57
CA ARG A 150 -6.93 -6.83 -8.80
C ARG A 150 -7.10 -8.30 -8.47
N ILE A 151 -8.33 -8.77 -8.54
CA ILE A 151 -8.66 -10.20 -8.40
C ILE A 151 -8.61 -10.83 -9.78
N ARG A 152 -7.97 -11.99 -9.88
CA ARG A 152 -7.89 -12.74 -11.14
C ARG A 152 -8.70 -14.02 -11.08
#